data_2b2d05ad9aecc11d7c942f2fde205eb5
#
_entry.id   2b2d05ad9aecc11d7c942f2fde205eb5
#
_cell.length_a   1.000
_cell.length_b   1.000
_cell.length_c   1.000
_cell.angle_alpha   90.00
_cell.angle_beta   90.00
_cell.angle_gamma   90.00
#
_symmetry.space_group_name_H-M   'P 1'
#
loop_
_entity.id
_entity.type
_entity.pdbx_description
1 polymer ?
#
loop_
_entity_poly.entity_id
_entity_poly.type
_entity_poly.pdbx_seq_one_letter_code
_entity_poly.pdbx_strand_id
1 'polypeptide(L)'
;ELLSAVDAAMADDFSQHAAQWLLQVDDPTQANELIDRYGKQREYSSMREMLTGLESLHKLRSDVKQQVSSAVNNLHSEEASAAAIAVPERNGDLDPAGWYTLATNVVSTMGVQIEQTMEFNCGGQSGENPNGFVAAYYCQMPDRTQRDVVHILTTHPDWTQTARSPWLVDMVKHELSHRSIMISCGTTQPTIAADRTEAVTNSYSVLFFGPIATASPTSSRVSPNTRWMHPAISWPPPSTMAIAGEVSQFS
;
A
#
# COMPACT_ATOMS: atom_id res chain seq x y z
N GLU A 1 1.83 -37.15 17.28
CA GLU A 1 0.69 -36.25 17.53
C GLU A 1 1.13 -34.78 17.72
N LEU A 2 2.12 -34.48 18.61
CA LEU A 2 2.58 -33.10 18.85
C LEU A 2 3.17 -32.46 17.58
N LEU A 3 4.02 -33.17 16.85
CA LEU A 3 4.63 -32.71 15.61
C LEU A 3 3.60 -32.46 14.51
N SER A 4 2.57 -33.32 14.44
CA SER A 4 1.45 -33.13 13.50
C SER A 4 0.63 -31.87 13.83
N ALA A 5 0.43 -31.57 15.11
CA ALA A 5 -0.26 -30.35 15.53
C ALA A 5 0.56 -29.08 15.24
N VAL A 6 1.88 -29.13 15.46
CA VAL A 6 2.78 -28.00 15.12
C VAL A 6 2.82 -27.77 13.60
N ASP A 7 2.92 -28.84 12.81
CA ASP A 7 2.91 -28.75 11.35
C ASP A 7 1.59 -28.17 10.83
N ALA A 8 0.46 -28.62 11.40
CA ALA A 8 -0.86 -28.08 11.06
C ALA A 8 -1.02 -26.60 11.43
N ALA A 9 -0.57 -26.20 12.62
CA ALA A 9 -0.63 -24.80 13.06
C ALA A 9 0.26 -23.89 12.22
N MET A 10 1.45 -24.37 11.84
CA MET A 10 2.34 -23.65 10.93
C MET A 10 1.76 -23.55 9.52
N ALA A 11 1.08 -24.62 9.04
CA ALA A 11 0.42 -24.66 7.75
C ALA A 11 -0.71 -23.63 7.66
N ASP A 12 -1.51 -23.50 8.70
CA ASP A 12 -2.61 -22.58 8.76
C ASP A 12 -2.13 -21.12 8.75
N ASP A 13 -1.19 -20.77 9.63
CA ASP A 13 -0.59 -19.42 9.66
C ASP A 13 0.11 -19.07 8.34
N PHE A 14 0.80 -20.04 7.74
CA PHE A 14 1.46 -19.84 6.47
C PHE A 14 0.48 -19.62 5.31
N SER A 15 -0.57 -20.44 5.21
CA SER A 15 -1.56 -20.32 4.13
C SER A 15 -2.30 -18.98 4.17
N GLN A 16 -2.49 -18.44 5.38
CA GLN A 16 -3.17 -17.16 5.58
C GLN A 16 -2.28 -15.95 5.27
N HIS A 17 -0.97 -16.03 5.50
CA HIS A 17 -0.11 -14.84 5.53
C HIS A 17 1.02 -14.81 4.51
N ALA A 18 1.40 -15.95 3.92
CA ALA A 18 2.59 -16.01 3.06
C ALA A 18 2.55 -15.04 1.87
N ALA A 19 1.40 -14.96 1.19
CA ALA A 19 1.21 -14.04 0.08
C ALA A 19 1.22 -12.56 0.53
N GLN A 20 0.75 -12.28 1.75
CA GLN A 20 0.77 -10.95 2.34
C GLN A 20 2.20 -10.53 2.67
N TRP A 21 2.96 -11.40 3.34
CA TRP A 21 4.36 -11.09 3.69
C TRP A 21 5.21 -10.80 2.46
N LEU A 22 4.99 -11.54 1.37
CA LEU A 22 5.67 -11.29 0.11
C LEU A 22 5.46 -9.86 -0.42
N LEU A 23 4.27 -9.31 -0.27
CA LEU A 23 3.95 -7.95 -0.70
C LEU A 23 4.49 -6.88 0.26
N GLN A 24 4.62 -7.20 1.55
CA GLN A 24 5.02 -6.25 2.58
C GLN A 24 6.53 -6.00 2.63
N VAL A 25 7.35 -7.04 2.46
CA VAL A 25 8.83 -6.93 2.60
C VAL A 25 9.46 -6.17 1.44
N ASP A 26 10.58 -5.49 1.68
CA ASP A 26 11.34 -4.81 0.62
C ASP A 26 12.13 -5.81 -0.22
N ASP A 27 12.84 -6.75 0.42
CA ASP A 27 13.51 -7.86 -0.25
C ASP A 27 12.66 -9.14 -0.18
N PRO A 28 12.10 -9.63 -1.30
CA PRO A 28 11.24 -10.81 -1.32
C PRO A 28 12.00 -12.14 -1.21
N THR A 29 13.33 -12.13 -1.19
CA THR A 29 14.15 -13.35 -1.30
C THR A 29 13.80 -14.35 -0.21
N GLN A 30 13.79 -13.95 1.05
CA GLN A 30 13.48 -14.84 2.16
C GLN A 30 12.01 -15.23 2.22
N ALA A 31 11.08 -14.34 1.83
CA ALA A 31 9.67 -14.66 1.74
C ALA A 31 9.41 -15.73 0.66
N ASN A 32 10.04 -15.61 -0.51
CA ASN A 32 9.97 -16.62 -1.56
C ASN A 32 10.62 -17.94 -1.13
N GLU A 33 11.76 -17.90 -0.44
CA GLU A 33 12.41 -19.09 0.11
C GLU A 33 11.50 -19.78 1.14
N LEU A 34 10.82 -19.03 2.00
CA LEU A 34 9.86 -19.55 2.96
C LEU A 34 8.71 -20.28 2.25
N ILE A 35 8.15 -19.69 1.19
CA ILE A 35 7.09 -20.27 0.38
C ILE A 35 7.54 -21.59 -0.27
N ASP A 36 8.72 -21.58 -0.91
CA ASP A 36 9.27 -22.75 -1.58
C ASP A 36 9.56 -23.90 -0.61
N ARG A 37 10.23 -23.60 0.50
CA ARG A 37 10.54 -24.61 1.52
C ARG A 37 9.29 -25.18 2.16
N TYR A 38 8.28 -24.36 2.42
CA TYR A 38 7.03 -24.83 2.99
C TYR A 38 6.31 -25.81 2.05
N GLY A 39 6.30 -25.53 0.75
CA GLY A 39 5.75 -26.42 -0.26
C GLY A 39 6.46 -27.77 -0.37
N LYS A 40 7.77 -27.82 -0.06
CA LYS A 40 8.62 -29.02 -0.14
C LYS A 40 8.74 -29.80 1.17
N GLN A 41 8.18 -29.34 2.28
CA GLN A 41 8.40 -29.86 3.63
C GLN A 41 7.96 -31.31 3.89
N ARG A 42 7.28 -31.95 2.96
CA ARG A 42 6.66 -33.28 3.16
C ARG A 42 7.59 -34.47 2.88
N GLU A 43 8.85 -34.23 2.55
CA GLU A 43 9.79 -35.29 2.13
C GLU A 43 10.98 -35.44 3.11
N TYR A 44 10.71 -35.73 4.36
CA TYR A 44 11.77 -36.03 5.32
C TYR A 44 12.04 -37.53 5.44
N SER A 45 13.30 -37.93 5.37
CA SER A 45 13.72 -39.34 5.45
C SER A 45 13.86 -39.85 6.90
N SER A 46 13.96 -38.94 7.87
CA SER A 46 14.10 -39.26 9.29
C SER A 46 13.50 -38.20 10.21
N MET A 47 13.17 -38.59 11.45
CA MET A 47 12.69 -37.69 12.50
C MET A 47 13.68 -36.56 12.80
N ARG A 48 14.99 -36.85 12.79
CA ARG A 48 16.03 -35.84 13.02
C ARG A 48 16.06 -34.81 11.91
N GLU A 49 15.96 -35.25 10.66
CA GLU A 49 15.91 -34.37 9.51
C GLU A 49 14.69 -33.48 9.53
N MET A 50 13.53 -34.03 9.89
CA MET A 50 12.29 -33.30 10.06
C MET A 50 12.42 -32.20 11.15
N LEU A 51 12.97 -32.52 12.31
CA LEU A 51 13.15 -31.55 13.39
C LEU A 51 14.09 -30.40 12.95
N THR A 52 15.22 -30.72 12.34
CA THR A 52 16.16 -29.71 11.82
C THR A 52 15.50 -28.84 10.73
N GLY A 53 14.71 -29.45 9.87
CA GLY A 53 13.94 -28.73 8.84
C GLY A 53 12.92 -27.77 9.43
N LEU A 54 12.16 -28.21 10.45
CA LEU A 54 11.18 -27.37 11.17
C LEU A 54 11.84 -26.20 11.92
N GLU A 55 12.96 -26.44 12.60
CA GLU A 55 13.73 -25.37 13.26
C GLU A 55 14.21 -24.32 12.26
N SER A 56 14.75 -24.77 11.13
CA SER A 56 15.20 -23.87 10.06
C SER A 56 14.04 -23.07 9.44
N LEU A 57 12.89 -23.70 9.24
CA LEU A 57 11.70 -23.06 8.72
C LEU A 57 11.12 -22.03 9.71
N HIS A 58 11.10 -22.38 11.00
CA HIS A 58 10.67 -21.47 12.06
C HIS A 58 11.55 -20.22 12.12
N LYS A 59 12.87 -20.41 12.02
CA LYS A 59 13.81 -19.29 11.96
C LYS A 59 13.53 -18.40 10.75
N LEU A 60 13.42 -18.97 9.56
CA LEU A 60 13.16 -18.23 8.33
C LEU A 60 11.85 -17.43 8.41
N ARG A 61 10.78 -18.04 8.97
CA ARG A 61 9.52 -17.35 9.22
C ARG A 61 9.69 -16.17 10.18
N SER A 62 10.47 -16.33 11.25
CA SER A 62 10.77 -15.25 12.18
C SER A 62 11.52 -14.11 11.51
N ASP A 63 12.50 -14.44 10.67
CA ASP A 63 13.29 -13.46 9.91
C ASP A 63 12.38 -12.68 8.93
N VAL A 64 11.47 -13.36 8.24
CA VAL A 64 10.47 -12.69 7.35
C VAL A 64 9.54 -11.76 8.14
N LYS A 65 9.01 -12.20 9.29
CA LYS A 65 8.17 -11.35 10.16
C LYS A 65 8.92 -10.11 10.65
N GLN A 66 10.21 -10.25 10.96
CA GLN A 66 11.05 -9.12 11.33
C GLN A 66 11.24 -8.14 10.16
N GLN A 67 11.42 -8.64 8.93
CA GLN A 67 11.49 -7.79 7.74
C GLN A 67 10.18 -7.02 7.51
N VAL A 68 9.02 -7.66 7.65
CA VAL A 68 7.71 -7.00 7.58
C VAL A 68 7.62 -5.88 8.62
N SER A 69 7.99 -6.15 9.87
CA SER A 69 7.97 -5.12 10.93
C SER A 69 8.90 -3.95 10.60
N SER A 70 10.07 -4.23 10.04
CA SER A 70 11.03 -3.21 9.62
C SER A 70 10.50 -2.38 8.45
N ALA A 71 9.87 -3.02 7.46
CA ALA A 71 9.26 -2.33 6.32
C ALA A 71 8.15 -1.37 6.76
N VAL A 72 7.27 -1.81 7.69
CA VAL A 72 6.21 -0.96 8.25
C VAL A 72 6.78 0.22 9.04
N ASN A 73 7.85 0.00 9.83
CA ASN A 73 8.49 1.09 10.57
C ASN A 73 9.16 2.10 9.63
N ASN A 74 9.82 1.64 8.58
CA ASN A 74 10.42 2.50 7.55
C ASN A 74 9.34 3.31 6.84
N LEU A 75 8.23 2.67 6.48
CA LEU A 75 7.08 3.31 5.84
C LEU A 75 6.60 4.53 6.63
N HIS A 76 6.42 4.41 7.94
CA HIS A 76 5.97 5.55 8.76
C HIS A 76 6.97 6.73 8.75
N SER A 77 8.27 6.45 8.66
CA SER A 77 9.29 7.49 8.51
C SER A 77 9.22 8.18 7.13
N GLU A 78 8.97 7.39 6.08
CA GLU A 78 8.81 7.89 4.72
C GLU A 78 7.54 8.75 4.59
N GLU A 79 6.42 8.30 5.15
CA GLU A 79 5.16 9.03 5.22
C GLU A 79 5.32 10.38 5.92
N ALA A 80 5.99 10.39 7.08
CA ALA A 80 6.27 11.64 7.79
C ALA A 80 7.13 12.60 6.95
N SER A 81 8.09 12.06 6.19
CA SER A 81 8.93 12.85 5.29
C SER A 81 8.13 13.43 4.12
N ALA A 82 7.24 12.63 3.53
CA ALA A 82 6.34 13.08 2.46
C ALA A 82 5.34 14.13 2.96
N ALA A 83 4.79 13.95 4.16
CA ALA A 83 3.86 14.89 4.79
C ALA A 83 4.51 16.25 5.10
N ALA A 84 5.82 16.27 5.37
CA ALA A 84 6.57 17.50 5.66
C ALA A 84 6.80 18.39 4.43
N ILE A 85 6.55 17.90 3.21
CA ILE A 85 6.69 18.69 1.99
C ILE A 85 5.55 19.70 1.91
N ALA A 86 5.91 20.98 1.92
CA ALA A 86 4.94 22.06 1.80
C ALA A 86 4.29 22.09 0.42
N VAL A 87 2.96 22.10 0.40
CA VAL A 87 2.16 22.16 -0.82
C VAL A 87 1.47 23.52 -0.89
N PRO A 88 1.68 24.33 -1.94
CA PRO A 88 0.94 25.57 -2.14
C PRO A 88 -0.57 25.30 -2.25
N GLU A 89 -1.39 26.21 -1.72
CA GLU A 89 -2.84 26.00 -1.59
C GLU A 89 -3.63 26.42 -2.83
N ARG A 90 -3.05 27.24 -3.70
CA ARG A 90 -3.80 27.90 -4.77
C ARG A 90 -3.48 27.35 -6.13
N ASN A 91 -4.51 27.19 -6.95
CA ASN A 91 -4.34 26.96 -8.37
C ASN A 91 -3.53 28.11 -8.99
N GLY A 92 -2.47 27.76 -9.74
CA GLY A 92 -1.62 28.73 -10.42
C GLY A 92 -0.44 29.28 -9.61
N ASP A 93 -0.28 28.89 -8.33
CA ASP A 93 0.94 29.19 -7.56
C ASP A 93 2.19 28.58 -8.21
N LEU A 94 2.01 27.44 -8.89
CA LEU A 94 3.03 26.82 -9.74
C LEU A 94 2.50 26.62 -11.16
N ASP A 95 3.41 26.57 -12.11
CA ASP A 95 3.10 26.09 -13.46
C ASP A 95 2.92 24.55 -13.47
N PRO A 96 2.46 23.94 -14.55
CA PRO A 96 2.28 22.49 -14.61
C PRO A 96 3.55 21.69 -14.31
N ALA A 97 4.71 22.17 -14.75
CA ALA A 97 5.99 21.52 -14.49
C ALA A 97 6.36 21.59 -13.00
N GLY A 98 6.07 22.71 -12.34
CA GLY A 98 6.27 22.91 -10.91
C GLY A 98 5.38 22.00 -10.09
N TRP A 99 4.10 21.84 -10.45
CA TRP A 99 3.19 20.90 -9.77
C TRP A 99 3.64 19.46 -9.95
N TYR A 100 4.06 19.07 -11.16
CA TYR A 100 4.57 17.73 -11.42
C TYR A 100 5.85 17.44 -10.64
N THR A 101 6.77 18.42 -10.59
CA THR A 101 8.00 18.32 -9.79
C THR A 101 7.69 18.13 -8.32
N LEU A 102 6.71 18.88 -7.79
CA LEU A 102 6.29 18.77 -6.40
C LEU A 102 5.68 17.38 -6.10
N ALA A 103 4.80 16.89 -6.97
CA ALA A 103 4.22 15.55 -6.87
C ALA A 103 5.32 14.47 -6.91
N THR A 104 6.29 14.61 -7.83
CA THR A 104 7.44 13.71 -7.94
C THR A 104 8.29 13.73 -6.67
N ASN A 105 8.53 14.89 -6.07
CA ASN A 105 9.27 15.00 -4.82
C ASN A 105 8.55 14.26 -3.67
N VAL A 106 7.22 14.38 -3.58
CA VAL A 106 6.42 13.66 -2.58
C VAL A 106 6.58 12.16 -2.73
N VAL A 107 6.41 11.59 -3.92
CA VAL A 107 6.51 10.15 -4.12
C VAL A 107 7.95 9.64 -3.94
N SER A 108 8.94 10.44 -4.33
CA SER A 108 10.36 10.06 -4.25
C SER A 108 10.85 9.91 -2.80
N THR A 109 10.25 10.64 -1.83
CA THR A 109 10.58 10.43 -0.41
C THR A 109 10.21 9.04 0.09
N MET A 110 9.33 8.36 -0.62
CA MET A 110 8.87 7.00 -0.33
C MET A 110 9.48 5.96 -1.30
N GLY A 111 10.51 6.31 -2.06
CA GLY A 111 11.12 5.43 -3.05
C GLY A 111 10.21 5.08 -4.23
N VAL A 112 9.14 5.85 -4.44
CA VAL A 112 8.13 5.61 -5.48
C VAL A 112 8.36 6.52 -6.67
N GLN A 113 7.97 6.06 -7.86
CA GLN A 113 8.04 6.82 -9.12
C GLN A 113 6.64 7.13 -9.62
N ILE A 114 6.51 8.21 -10.39
CA ILE A 114 5.31 8.53 -11.15
C ILE A 114 5.53 8.08 -12.60
N GLU A 115 4.59 7.31 -13.13
CA GLU A 115 4.48 7.00 -14.54
C GLU A 115 3.24 7.67 -15.12
N GLN A 116 3.44 8.49 -16.16
CA GLN A 116 2.33 9.02 -16.96
C GLN A 116 1.96 8.01 -18.04
N THR A 117 0.70 7.62 -18.07
CA THR A 117 0.18 6.68 -19.05
C THR A 117 -1.07 7.23 -19.74
N MET A 118 -1.34 6.72 -20.94
CA MET A 118 -2.55 7.05 -21.70
C MET A 118 -3.66 6.01 -21.49
N GLU A 119 -3.31 4.82 -21.03
CA GLU A 119 -4.23 3.70 -20.85
C GLU A 119 -4.13 3.13 -19.43
N PHE A 120 -5.25 2.64 -18.93
CA PHE A 120 -5.28 1.89 -17.69
C PHE A 120 -4.69 0.48 -17.92
N ASN A 121 -3.76 0.07 -17.06
CA ASN A 121 -3.17 -1.26 -17.11
C ASN A 121 -2.85 -1.77 -15.71
N CYS A 122 -3.75 -2.56 -15.13
CA CYS A 122 -3.57 -3.13 -13.80
C CYS A 122 -4.16 -4.53 -13.71
N GLY A 123 -3.35 -5.49 -13.29
CA GLY A 123 -3.82 -6.84 -12.99
C GLY A 123 -4.41 -7.61 -14.16
N GLY A 124 -3.92 -7.37 -15.38
CA GLY A 124 -4.45 -7.98 -16.59
C GLY A 124 -5.69 -7.26 -17.14
N GLN A 125 -6.17 -6.22 -16.49
CA GLN A 125 -7.13 -5.29 -17.04
C GLN A 125 -6.37 -4.19 -17.77
N SER A 126 -6.55 -4.09 -19.06
CA SER A 126 -5.94 -3.06 -19.90
C SER A 126 -6.99 -2.47 -20.82
N GLY A 127 -6.77 -1.23 -21.24
CA GLY A 127 -7.62 -0.55 -22.20
C GLY A 127 -8.12 0.81 -21.74
N GLU A 128 -9.25 1.24 -22.28
CA GLU A 128 -9.91 2.46 -21.86
C GLU A 128 -10.31 2.34 -20.39
N ASN A 129 -10.17 3.44 -19.66
CA ASN A 129 -10.57 3.55 -18.26
C ASN A 129 -11.97 2.95 -18.06
N PRO A 130 -12.12 1.82 -17.33
CA PRO A 130 -13.35 1.02 -17.32
C PRO A 130 -14.60 1.78 -16.86
N ASN A 131 -14.41 2.96 -16.22
CA ASN A 131 -15.50 3.80 -15.76
C ASN A 131 -15.35 5.27 -16.17
N GLY A 132 -14.35 5.63 -16.97
CA GLY A 132 -14.10 7.02 -17.39
C GLY A 132 -13.63 7.97 -16.29
N PHE A 133 -13.39 7.48 -15.06
CA PHE A 133 -13.19 8.32 -13.88
C PHE A 133 -11.87 8.12 -13.16
N VAL A 134 -11.04 7.16 -13.56
CA VAL A 134 -9.72 6.97 -12.94
C VAL A 134 -8.76 8.04 -13.47
N ALA A 135 -8.29 8.90 -12.60
CA ALA A 135 -7.30 9.93 -12.92
C ALA A 135 -5.86 9.46 -12.61
N ALA A 136 -5.71 8.63 -11.58
CA ALA A 136 -4.49 7.94 -11.21
C ALA A 136 -4.83 6.57 -10.63
N TYR A 137 -3.83 5.70 -10.51
CA TYR A 137 -4.02 4.42 -9.85
C TYR A 137 -2.70 3.87 -9.30
N TYR A 138 -2.82 3.13 -8.21
CA TYR A 138 -1.80 2.25 -7.69
C TYR A 138 -2.18 0.80 -8.00
N CYS A 139 -1.25 0.02 -8.55
CA CYS A 139 -1.52 -1.35 -8.96
C CYS A 139 -0.80 -2.37 -8.09
N GLN A 140 -1.57 -3.15 -7.34
CA GLN A 140 -1.04 -4.29 -6.60
C GLN A 140 -0.88 -5.50 -7.52
N MET A 141 0.36 -5.81 -7.90
CA MET A 141 0.69 -6.98 -8.70
C MET A 141 1.33 -8.08 -7.83
N PRO A 142 0.95 -9.35 -8.00
CA PRO A 142 1.53 -10.46 -7.24
C PRO A 142 3.04 -10.61 -7.43
N ASP A 143 3.56 -10.25 -8.60
CA ASP A 143 4.98 -10.27 -8.94
C ASP A 143 5.73 -9.00 -8.47
N ARG A 144 5.02 -8.04 -7.85
CA ARG A 144 5.55 -6.78 -7.31
C ARG A 144 6.12 -5.80 -8.34
N THR A 145 5.94 -6.04 -9.62
CA THR A 145 6.51 -5.20 -10.69
C THR A 145 6.02 -3.76 -10.65
N GLN A 146 4.84 -3.52 -10.05
CA GLN A 146 4.21 -2.20 -9.94
C GLN A 146 4.23 -1.64 -8.50
N ARG A 147 4.97 -2.29 -7.56
CA ARG A 147 4.93 -1.96 -6.13
C ARG A 147 5.31 -0.51 -5.83
N ASP A 148 6.27 0.03 -6.55
CA ASP A 148 6.84 1.34 -6.28
C ASP A 148 6.58 2.31 -7.44
N VAL A 149 5.38 2.20 -8.07
CA VAL A 149 4.94 3.04 -9.17
C VAL A 149 3.52 3.55 -8.90
N VAL A 150 3.32 4.85 -9.06
CA VAL A 150 2.00 5.50 -9.14
C VAL A 150 1.77 5.90 -10.60
N HIS A 151 0.66 5.45 -11.16
CA HIS A 151 0.28 5.77 -12.54
C HIS A 151 -0.68 6.94 -12.60
N ILE A 152 -0.44 7.87 -13.52
CA ILE A 152 -1.32 9.00 -13.80
C ILE A 152 -1.83 8.90 -15.22
N LEU A 153 -3.16 8.90 -15.38
CA LEU A 153 -3.84 8.85 -16.67
C LEU A 153 -3.95 10.26 -17.28
N THR A 154 -3.10 10.54 -18.26
CA THR A 154 -3.09 11.86 -18.96
C THR A 154 -4.27 12.03 -19.92
N THR A 155 -5.01 10.96 -20.19
CA THR A 155 -6.26 10.98 -20.99
C THR A 155 -7.51 11.29 -20.17
N HIS A 156 -7.37 11.43 -18.83
CA HIS A 156 -8.50 11.84 -17.99
C HIS A 156 -9.04 13.21 -18.40
N PRO A 157 -10.36 13.41 -18.51
CA PRO A 157 -10.95 14.70 -18.98
C PRO A 157 -10.46 15.92 -18.20
N ASP A 158 -10.26 15.78 -16.88
CA ASP A 158 -9.83 16.86 -16.00
C ASP A 158 -8.30 16.99 -15.90
N TRP A 159 -7.53 16.21 -16.67
CA TRP A 159 -6.07 16.21 -16.57
C TRP A 159 -5.45 17.60 -16.68
N THR A 160 -5.89 18.39 -17.67
CA THR A 160 -5.35 19.73 -17.89
C THR A 160 -5.53 20.64 -16.67
N GLN A 161 -6.63 20.49 -15.93
CA GLN A 161 -6.90 21.24 -14.71
C GLN A 161 -6.12 20.67 -13.53
N THR A 162 -6.12 19.36 -13.37
CA THR A 162 -5.40 18.65 -12.31
C THR A 162 -3.90 18.95 -12.34
N ALA A 163 -3.29 18.90 -13.52
CA ALA A 163 -1.86 19.19 -13.71
C ALA A 163 -1.44 20.62 -13.35
N ARG A 164 -2.37 21.53 -13.11
CA ARG A 164 -2.15 22.95 -12.77
C ARG A 164 -2.61 23.32 -11.36
N SER A 165 -2.79 22.35 -10.50
CA SER A 165 -3.40 22.58 -9.19
C SER A 165 -2.82 21.68 -8.11
N PRO A 166 -3.03 21.99 -6.83
CA PRO A 166 -2.68 21.13 -5.69
C PRO A 166 -3.30 19.72 -5.81
N TRP A 167 -4.38 19.55 -6.57
CA TRP A 167 -5.03 18.27 -6.81
C TRP A 167 -4.11 17.18 -7.35
N LEU A 168 -3.08 17.58 -8.13
CA LEU A 168 -2.09 16.60 -8.59
C LEU A 168 -1.33 15.96 -7.42
N VAL A 169 -0.98 16.77 -6.43
CA VAL A 169 -0.28 16.29 -5.23
C VAL A 169 -1.20 15.45 -4.35
N ASP A 170 -2.45 15.89 -4.17
CA ASP A 170 -3.45 15.14 -3.40
C ASP A 170 -3.76 13.78 -4.03
N MET A 171 -3.86 13.75 -5.36
CA MET A 171 -4.07 12.53 -6.12
C MET A 171 -2.93 11.53 -5.92
N VAL A 172 -1.67 11.96 -6.02
CA VAL A 172 -0.54 11.05 -5.78
C VAL A 172 -0.43 10.62 -4.32
N LYS A 173 -0.78 11.47 -3.35
CA LYS A 173 -0.87 11.09 -1.93
C LYS A 173 -1.94 10.03 -1.69
N HIS A 174 -3.06 10.11 -2.40
CA HIS A 174 -4.09 9.07 -2.36
C HIS A 174 -3.55 7.73 -2.87
N GLU A 175 -2.88 7.71 -4.02
CA GLU A 175 -2.30 6.48 -4.56
C GLU A 175 -1.16 5.91 -3.67
N LEU A 176 -0.34 6.78 -3.09
CA LEU A 176 0.63 6.38 -2.06
C LEU A 176 -0.05 5.73 -0.86
N SER A 177 -1.27 6.16 -0.51
CA SER A 177 -2.02 5.56 0.61
C SER A 177 -2.45 4.13 0.30
N HIS A 178 -2.80 3.79 -0.94
CA HIS A 178 -3.02 2.40 -1.36
C HIS A 178 -1.76 1.55 -1.17
N ARG A 179 -0.59 2.07 -1.57
CA ARG A 179 0.71 1.41 -1.33
C ARG A 179 1.00 1.22 0.15
N SER A 180 0.79 2.26 0.93
CA SER A 180 1.01 2.22 2.39
C SER A 180 0.12 1.18 3.07
N ILE A 181 -1.15 1.12 2.70
CA ILE A 181 -2.09 0.12 3.18
C ILE A 181 -1.62 -1.28 2.76
N MET A 182 -1.15 -1.46 1.52
CA MET A 182 -0.61 -2.73 1.06
C MET A 182 0.61 -3.16 1.90
N ILE A 183 1.57 -2.27 2.17
CA ILE A 183 2.75 -2.59 2.98
C ILE A 183 2.34 -2.90 4.42
N SER A 184 1.39 -2.17 4.98
CA SER A 184 0.93 -2.37 6.37
C SER A 184 0.09 -3.64 6.54
N CYS A 185 -0.77 -3.96 5.57
CA CYS A 185 -1.78 -5.01 5.68
C CYS A 185 -1.55 -6.20 4.74
N GLY A 186 -0.56 -6.16 3.83
CA GLY A 186 -0.33 -7.17 2.80
C GLY A 186 -1.40 -7.17 1.70
N THR A 187 -2.25 -6.15 1.63
CA THR A 187 -3.30 -5.99 0.62
C THR A 187 -3.76 -4.55 0.54
N THR A 188 -4.16 -4.09 -0.64
CA THR A 188 -4.81 -2.78 -0.81
C THR A 188 -6.28 -2.80 -0.34
N GLN A 189 -6.84 -3.98 -0.09
CA GLN A 189 -8.24 -4.17 0.32
C GLN A 189 -8.31 -4.89 1.67
N PRO A 190 -7.90 -4.26 2.79
CA PRO A 190 -7.94 -4.90 4.10
C PRO A 190 -9.39 -5.19 4.51
N THR A 191 -9.61 -6.30 5.20
CA THR A 191 -10.95 -6.74 5.61
C THR A 191 -11.71 -5.69 6.44
N ILE A 192 -10.99 -4.85 7.19
CA ILE A 192 -11.57 -3.74 7.95
C ILE A 192 -12.23 -2.68 7.05
N ALA A 193 -11.81 -2.58 5.79
CA ALA A 193 -12.39 -1.65 4.83
C ALA A 193 -13.76 -2.13 4.32
N ALA A 194 -14.02 -3.43 4.33
CA ALA A 194 -15.18 -4.06 3.71
C ALA A 194 -15.35 -3.59 2.25
N ASP A 195 -16.45 -2.93 1.94
CA ASP A 195 -16.76 -2.34 0.63
C ASP A 195 -16.36 -0.85 0.48
N ARG A 196 -15.62 -0.32 1.49
CA ARG A 196 -15.26 1.11 1.58
C ARG A 196 -13.76 1.36 1.42
N THR A 197 -13.09 0.60 0.58
CA THR A 197 -11.64 0.70 0.36
C THR A 197 -11.20 2.14 0.07
N GLU A 198 -11.87 2.83 -0.84
CA GLU A 198 -11.54 4.21 -1.20
C GLU A 198 -11.74 5.19 -0.03
N ALA A 199 -12.76 5.00 0.80
CA ALA A 199 -12.98 5.83 1.99
C ALA A 199 -11.88 5.61 3.04
N VAL A 200 -11.41 4.38 3.19
CA VAL A 200 -10.27 4.06 4.07
C VAL A 200 -8.99 4.67 3.52
N THR A 201 -8.73 4.57 2.23
CA THR A 201 -7.57 5.16 1.56
C THR A 201 -7.55 6.68 1.68
N ASN A 202 -8.70 7.35 1.47
CA ASN A 202 -8.83 8.79 1.67
C ASN A 202 -8.54 9.19 3.13
N SER A 203 -9.07 8.44 4.09
CA SER A 203 -8.84 8.70 5.52
C SER A 203 -7.36 8.49 5.88
N TYR A 204 -6.74 7.47 5.33
CA TYR A 204 -5.31 7.21 5.49
C TYR A 204 -4.47 8.36 4.92
N SER A 205 -4.80 8.82 3.71
CA SER A 205 -4.12 9.95 3.06
C SER A 205 -4.14 11.21 3.93
N VAL A 206 -5.30 11.57 4.44
CA VAL A 206 -5.42 12.75 5.33
C VAL A 206 -4.63 12.57 6.62
N LEU A 207 -4.65 11.38 7.20
CA LEU A 207 -4.02 11.09 8.48
C LEU A 207 -2.48 11.10 8.41
N PHE A 208 -1.92 10.51 7.37
CA PHE A 208 -0.48 10.29 7.24
C PHE A 208 0.23 11.26 6.30
N PHE A 209 -0.46 11.81 5.30
CA PHE A 209 0.12 12.74 4.33
C PHE A 209 -0.38 14.20 4.49
N GLY A 210 -1.24 14.44 5.47
CA GLY A 210 -1.77 15.76 5.77
C GLY A 210 -3.06 16.11 5.03
N PRO A 211 -3.61 17.30 5.30
CA PRO A 211 -4.90 17.70 4.75
C PRO A 211 -4.85 17.76 3.22
N ILE A 212 -5.94 17.34 2.60
CA ILE A 212 -6.18 17.51 1.17
C ILE A 212 -6.45 19.00 0.91
N ALA A 213 -5.85 19.57 -0.14
CA ALA A 213 -6.13 20.93 -0.53
C ALA A 213 -7.64 21.07 -0.83
N THR A 214 -8.36 21.80 0.01
CA THR A 214 -9.79 22.02 -0.20
C THR A 214 -9.95 22.86 -1.44
N ALA A 215 -10.75 22.39 -2.41
CA ALA A 215 -11.17 23.21 -3.53
C ALA A 215 -11.73 24.53 -2.99
N SER A 216 -11.16 25.64 -3.45
CA SER A 216 -11.63 26.97 -3.04
C SER A 216 -13.16 27.07 -3.22
N PRO A 217 -13.93 27.54 -2.25
CA PRO A 217 -15.39 27.60 -2.32
C PRO A 217 -15.94 28.48 -3.45
N THR A 218 -15.07 29.09 -4.25
CA THR A 218 -15.43 29.89 -5.42
C THR A 218 -15.59 29.08 -6.73
N SER A 219 -15.23 27.80 -6.75
CA SER A 219 -15.51 26.92 -7.89
C SER A 219 -16.92 26.36 -7.76
N SER A 220 -17.91 27.09 -8.27
CA SER A 220 -19.33 26.69 -8.34
C SER A 220 -19.63 25.56 -9.35
N ARG A 221 -18.63 24.76 -9.70
CA ARG A 221 -18.78 23.51 -10.45
C ARG A 221 -17.93 22.43 -9.80
N VAL A 222 -18.29 22.04 -8.57
CA VAL A 222 -17.98 20.70 -8.10
C VAL A 222 -18.79 19.77 -9.00
N SER A 223 -18.12 19.04 -9.87
CA SER A 223 -18.77 17.95 -10.61
C SER A 223 -19.49 17.08 -9.58
N PRO A 224 -20.79 16.76 -9.77
CA PRO A 224 -21.51 15.90 -8.82
C PRO A 224 -20.90 14.51 -8.65
N ASN A 225 -19.85 14.21 -9.39
CA ASN A 225 -19.08 12.96 -9.33
C ASN A 225 -17.83 13.03 -8.46
N THR A 226 -17.53 14.13 -7.75
CA THR A 226 -16.54 14.13 -6.67
C THR A 226 -17.10 13.35 -5.46
N ARG A 227 -17.41 12.08 -5.70
CA ARG A 227 -17.90 11.10 -4.71
C ARG A 227 -16.78 10.68 -3.74
N TRP A 228 -15.61 11.30 -3.82
CA TRP A 228 -14.41 11.03 -3.02
C TRP A 228 -14.40 11.68 -1.64
N MET A 229 -15.29 12.65 -1.39
CA MET A 229 -15.38 13.32 -0.09
C MET A 229 -16.58 12.79 0.70
N HIS A 230 -16.42 11.67 1.38
CA HIS A 230 -17.33 11.31 2.46
C HIS A 230 -16.98 12.06 3.74
N PRO A 231 -17.99 12.46 4.54
CA PRO A 231 -17.76 13.18 5.80
C PRO A 231 -16.90 12.37 6.75
N ALA A 232 -16.05 13.08 7.47
CA ALA A 232 -15.08 12.56 8.41
C ALA A 232 -15.62 11.40 9.27
N ILE A 233 -15.04 10.22 9.07
CA ILE A 233 -15.17 9.12 10.03
C ILE A 233 -14.29 9.52 11.21
N SER A 234 -14.88 9.66 12.41
CA SER A 234 -14.10 9.89 13.64
C SER A 234 -13.35 8.61 13.98
N TRP A 235 -12.08 8.57 13.63
CA TRP A 235 -11.17 7.49 14.02
C TRP A 235 -10.62 7.75 15.42
N PRO A 236 -10.37 6.71 16.22
CA PRO A 236 -9.62 6.86 17.46
C PRO A 236 -8.20 7.39 17.16
N PRO A 237 -7.57 8.11 18.10
CA PRO A 237 -6.24 8.69 17.90
C PRO A 237 -5.20 7.60 17.58
N PRO A 238 -4.11 7.92 16.85
CA PRO A 238 -3.11 6.97 16.34
C PRO A 238 -2.51 6.03 17.40
N SER A 239 -2.49 6.43 18.67
CA SER A 239 -2.02 5.62 19.80
C SER A 239 -2.87 4.38 20.10
N THR A 240 -4.05 4.26 19.50
CA THR A 240 -4.95 3.10 19.65
C THR A 240 -5.02 2.21 18.40
N MET A 241 -4.36 2.59 17.31
CA MET A 241 -4.04 1.68 16.22
C MET A 241 -2.82 0.83 16.60
N ALA A 242 -2.83 0.19 17.77
CA ALA A 242 -2.02 -0.99 17.98
C ALA A 242 -2.46 -1.95 16.85
N ILE A 243 -1.57 -2.17 15.91
CA ILE A 243 -1.64 -3.25 14.95
C ILE A 243 -2.12 -4.45 15.77
N ALA A 244 -3.29 -4.99 15.44
CA ALA A 244 -3.77 -6.24 15.99
C ALA A 244 -2.88 -7.38 15.46
N GLY A 245 -1.60 -7.29 15.77
CA GLY A 245 -0.65 -8.35 15.83
C GLY A 245 -0.56 -8.69 17.28
N GLU A 246 -1.40 -9.62 17.73
CA GLU A 246 -1.22 -10.30 19.01
C GLU A 246 0.20 -10.86 19.02
N VAL A 247 1.12 -10.12 19.62
CA VAL A 247 2.31 -10.71 20.22
C VAL A 247 1.80 -11.45 21.44
N SER A 248 1.31 -12.67 21.22
CA SER A 248 1.09 -13.65 22.28
C SER A 248 2.42 -13.83 22.98
N GLN A 249 2.56 -13.22 24.14
CA GLN A 249 3.60 -13.53 25.10
C GLN A 249 3.37 -14.98 25.55
N PHE A 250 4.15 -15.89 25.02
CA PHE A 250 4.38 -17.17 25.67
C PHE A 250 5.64 -17.02 26.55
N SER A 251 5.39 -16.93 27.84
CA SER A 251 6.34 -17.24 28.90
C SER A 251 6.58 -18.73 28.94
#